data_d0ce7cd7e8a6a4f9f686272c9de43813
#
_entry.id   d0ce7cd7e8a6a4f9f686272c9de43813
#
_cell.length_a   1.000
_cell.length_b   1.000
_cell.length_c   1.000
_cell.angle_alpha   90.00
_cell.angle_beta   90.00
_cell.angle_gamma   90.00
#
_symmetry.space_group_name_H-M   'P 1'
#
loop_
_entity.id
_entity.type
_entity.pdbx_description
1 polymer ?
#
loop_
_entity_poly.entity_id
_entity_poly.type
_entity_poly.pdbx_seq_one_letter_code
_entity_poly.pdbx_strand_id
1 'polypeptide(L)'
;FDAMMETLAVTNLGRLAPGSVVNIERAARFGDEIGGHILSGHVHTQATLVAKETPENNCVLTFQCEPHWMKYVFAKGFIALNGASLTVGEVDRRSNQFNVYLIPETLRVTNFGQLEINDAVNLEVDAHTQAIVDTLERIEAEKSKS
;
A
#
# COMPACT_ATOMS: atom_id res chain seq x y z
N PHE A 1 5.30 18.61 12.21
CA PHE A 1 4.58 17.36 12.50
C PHE A 1 5.38 16.57 13.52
N ASP A 2 4.70 16.04 14.54
CA ASP A 2 5.30 15.16 15.52
C ASP A 2 4.87 13.72 15.17
N ALA A 3 5.85 12.81 15.05
CA ALA A 3 5.59 11.40 14.80
C ALA A 3 5.88 10.59 16.06
N MET A 4 4.95 9.71 16.44
CA MET A 4 5.16 8.79 17.56
C MET A 4 6.19 7.73 17.21
N MET A 5 6.81 7.13 18.23
CA MET A 5 7.81 6.05 18.04
C MET A 5 7.26 4.87 17.24
N GLU A 6 6.01 4.50 17.46
CA GLU A 6 5.33 3.46 16.70
C GLU A 6 5.23 3.83 15.20
N THR A 7 4.84 5.06 14.90
CA THR A 7 4.78 5.56 13.52
C THR A 7 6.13 5.46 12.83
N LEU A 8 7.21 5.83 13.52
CA LEU A 8 8.57 5.73 12.98
C LEU A 8 9.03 4.27 12.80
N ALA A 9 8.51 3.34 13.61
CA ALA A 9 8.85 1.92 13.52
C ALA A 9 8.17 1.22 12.33
N VAL A 10 6.89 1.53 12.07
CA VAL A 10 6.11 0.84 11.03
C VAL A 10 6.17 1.52 9.67
N THR A 11 6.63 2.78 9.59
CA THR A 11 6.68 3.55 8.35
C THR A 11 8.11 3.80 7.88
N ASN A 12 8.25 4.20 6.62
CA ASN A 12 9.53 4.66 6.08
C ASN A 12 9.90 6.10 6.50
N LEU A 13 9.07 6.77 7.31
CA LEU A 13 9.27 8.16 7.73
C LEU A 13 10.55 8.34 8.56
N GLY A 14 10.94 7.34 9.34
CA GLY A 14 12.19 7.37 10.12
C GLY A 14 13.46 7.39 9.27
N ARG A 15 13.38 7.14 7.97
CA ARG A 15 14.50 7.16 7.03
C ARG A 15 14.61 8.46 6.23
N LEU A 16 13.64 9.38 6.41
CA LEU A 16 13.64 10.64 5.67
C LEU A 16 14.79 11.56 6.13
N ALA A 17 15.39 12.22 5.17
CA ALA A 17 16.42 13.22 5.36
C ALA A 17 16.02 14.53 4.65
N PRO A 18 16.67 15.67 4.97
CA PRO A 18 16.45 16.89 4.21
C PRO A 18 16.65 16.66 2.70
N GLY A 19 15.65 17.02 1.91
CA GLY A 19 15.63 16.78 0.45
C GLY A 19 14.89 15.50 0.02
N SER A 20 14.47 14.63 0.95
CA SER A 20 13.62 13.48 0.60
C SER A 20 12.29 13.95 0.02
N VAL A 21 11.84 13.29 -1.04
CA VAL A 21 10.53 13.55 -1.68
C VAL A 21 9.47 12.68 -1.04
N VAL A 22 8.37 13.29 -0.62
CA VAL A 22 7.22 12.60 -0.01
C VAL A 22 5.93 12.94 -0.74
N ASN A 23 4.99 12.00 -0.73
CA ASN A 23 3.62 12.30 -1.16
C ASN A 23 2.90 13.08 -0.05
N ILE A 24 2.13 14.09 -0.42
CA ILE A 24 1.31 14.87 0.51
C ILE A 24 -0.13 14.87 0.00
N GLU A 25 -1.04 14.48 0.86
CA GLU A 25 -2.48 14.58 0.62
C GLU A 25 -3.13 15.31 1.80
N ARG A 26 -4.05 16.23 1.49
CA ARG A 26 -4.82 16.92 2.52
C ARG A 26 -6.03 16.08 2.90
N ALA A 27 -6.47 16.20 4.16
CA ALA A 27 -7.69 15.56 4.60
C ALA A 27 -8.88 15.98 3.72
N ALA A 28 -9.66 15.00 3.26
CA ALA A 28 -10.87 15.23 2.48
C ALA A 28 -11.91 16.01 3.30
N ARG A 29 -12.67 16.87 2.65
CA ARG A 29 -13.79 17.61 3.22
C ARG A 29 -15.11 17.03 2.74
N PHE A 30 -16.18 17.34 3.44
CA PHE A 30 -17.52 16.97 3.00
C PHE A 30 -17.81 17.61 1.63
N GLY A 31 -18.15 16.79 0.63
CA GLY A 31 -18.40 17.23 -0.74
C GLY A 31 -17.21 17.16 -1.69
N ASP A 32 -16.02 16.80 -1.22
CA ASP A 32 -14.87 16.56 -2.09
C ASP A 32 -15.07 15.29 -2.91
N GLU A 33 -14.55 15.27 -4.13
CA GLU A 33 -14.47 14.07 -4.96
C GLU A 33 -13.34 13.17 -4.44
N ILE A 34 -13.66 11.89 -4.22
CA ILE A 34 -12.68 10.90 -3.78
C ILE A 34 -12.26 10.05 -4.97
N GLY A 35 -11.01 10.20 -5.39
CA GLY A 35 -10.39 9.31 -6.37
C GLY A 35 -9.80 8.07 -5.69
N GLY A 36 -10.21 6.87 -6.14
CA GLY A 36 -9.76 5.62 -5.55
C GLY A 36 -10.62 5.16 -4.36
N HIS A 37 -10.01 4.79 -3.23
CA HIS A 37 -10.71 4.38 -2.03
C HIS A 37 -10.40 5.30 -0.84
N ILE A 38 -11.23 5.23 0.20
CA ILE A 38 -11.03 6.02 1.43
C ILE A 38 -9.88 5.43 2.22
N LEU A 39 -8.87 6.25 2.49
CA LEU A 39 -7.72 5.92 3.31
C LEU A 39 -7.89 6.46 4.72
N SER A 40 -7.51 5.66 5.72
CA SER A 40 -7.50 6.09 7.12
C SER A 40 -6.19 6.76 7.51
N GLY A 41 -5.11 6.49 6.76
CA GLY A 41 -3.76 6.89 7.08
C GLY A 41 -3.08 5.97 8.11
N HIS A 42 -3.68 4.82 8.43
CA HIS A 42 -3.08 3.82 9.31
C HIS A 42 -2.18 2.90 8.51
N VAL A 43 -0.90 3.24 8.45
CA VAL A 43 0.11 2.37 7.82
C VAL A 43 0.26 1.10 8.65
N HIS A 44 0.06 -0.05 7.99
CA HIS A 44 0.14 -1.36 8.65
C HIS A 44 1.56 -1.93 8.64
N THR A 45 2.27 -1.73 7.55
CA THR A 45 3.62 -2.27 7.35
C THR A 45 4.31 -1.55 6.19
N GLN A 46 5.45 -2.07 5.76
CA GLN A 46 6.15 -1.65 4.56
C GLN A 46 6.18 -2.77 3.54
N ALA A 47 6.19 -2.40 2.26
CA ALA A 47 6.48 -3.31 1.16
C ALA A 47 7.75 -2.85 0.44
N THR A 48 8.50 -3.79 -0.11
CA THR A 48 9.76 -3.53 -0.82
C THR A 48 9.54 -3.62 -2.32
N LEU A 49 10.01 -2.66 -3.08
CA LEU A 49 10.01 -2.70 -4.55
C LEU A 49 11.02 -3.76 -5.02
N VAL A 50 10.55 -4.80 -5.70
CA VAL A 50 11.38 -5.91 -6.17
C VAL A 50 11.53 -5.95 -7.69
N ALA A 51 10.60 -5.34 -8.45
CA ALA A 51 10.72 -5.18 -9.89
C ALA A 51 10.06 -3.89 -10.36
N LYS A 52 10.63 -3.29 -11.40
CA LYS A 52 10.10 -2.09 -12.07
C LYS A 52 10.23 -2.28 -13.57
N GLU A 53 9.10 -2.26 -14.26
CA GLU A 53 9.02 -2.40 -15.70
C GLU A 53 8.31 -1.19 -16.30
N THR A 54 8.81 -0.68 -17.41
CA THR A 54 8.26 0.49 -18.09
C THR A 54 7.86 0.13 -19.53
N PRO A 55 6.82 -0.70 -19.73
CA PRO A 55 6.28 -0.92 -21.06
C PRO A 55 5.67 0.38 -21.58
N GLU A 56 5.48 0.47 -22.90
CA GLU A 56 4.99 1.69 -23.58
C GLU A 56 3.83 2.36 -22.82
N ASN A 57 4.04 3.61 -22.38
CA ASN A 57 3.08 4.47 -21.65
C ASN A 57 2.58 3.97 -20.29
N ASN A 58 3.15 2.92 -19.72
CA ASN A 58 2.79 2.40 -18.40
C ASN A 58 4.04 2.14 -17.55
N CYS A 59 3.84 2.06 -16.25
CA CYS A 59 4.85 1.60 -15.32
C CYS A 59 4.23 0.51 -14.45
N VAL A 60 4.90 -0.64 -14.39
CA VAL A 60 4.49 -1.74 -13.53
C VAL A 60 5.50 -1.84 -12.39
N LEU A 61 5.03 -1.71 -11.18
CA LEU A 61 5.83 -1.86 -9.97
C LEU A 61 5.39 -3.12 -9.24
N THR A 62 6.34 -4.03 -8.98
CA THR A 62 6.12 -5.24 -8.21
C THR A 62 6.69 -5.07 -6.82
N PHE A 63 5.87 -5.29 -5.83
CA PHE A 63 6.21 -5.17 -4.42
C PHE A 63 6.15 -6.52 -3.72
N GLN A 64 7.01 -6.70 -2.73
CA GLN A 64 6.98 -7.82 -1.81
C GLN A 64 6.67 -7.30 -0.40
N CYS A 65 5.79 -7.98 0.31
CA CYS A 65 5.50 -7.68 1.71
C CYS A 65 5.53 -8.95 2.56
N GLU A 66 5.40 -8.78 3.88
CA GLU A 66 5.34 -9.92 4.78
C GLU A 66 4.12 -10.82 4.49
N PRO A 67 4.27 -12.17 4.62
CA PRO A 67 3.21 -13.13 4.30
C PRO A 67 1.89 -12.84 5.02
N HIS A 68 1.97 -12.35 6.27
CA HIS A 68 0.80 -12.01 7.08
C HIS A 68 -0.14 -11.01 6.38
N TRP A 69 0.40 -10.03 5.67
CA TRP A 69 -0.38 -8.98 5.01
C TRP A 69 -0.93 -9.40 3.66
N MET A 70 -0.37 -10.44 3.05
CA MET A 70 -0.83 -10.92 1.74
C MET A 70 -2.27 -11.44 1.74
N LYS A 71 -2.81 -11.81 2.90
CA LYS A 71 -4.23 -12.24 3.01
C LYS A 71 -5.23 -11.12 2.73
N TYR A 72 -4.81 -9.86 2.85
CA TYR A 72 -5.63 -8.68 2.54
C TYR A 72 -5.40 -8.13 1.13
N VAL A 73 -4.47 -8.70 0.37
CA VAL A 73 -4.13 -8.25 -0.98
C VAL A 73 -4.86 -9.11 -2.01
N PHE A 74 -5.75 -8.49 -2.78
CA PHE A 74 -6.56 -9.16 -3.79
C PHE A 74 -6.37 -8.51 -5.16
N ALA A 75 -6.27 -9.31 -6.21
CA ALA A 75 -6.26 -8.81 -7.58
C ALA A 75 -7.53 -7.98 -7.85
N LYS A 76 -7.36 -6.81 -8.45
CA LYS A 76 -8.39 -5.78 -8.69
C LYS A 76 -8.97 -5.14 -7.42
N GLY A 77 -8.43 -5.47 -6.23
CA GLY A 77 -8.73 -4.77 -4.99
C GLY A 77 -7.94 -3.47 -4.85
N PHE A 78 -8.20 -2.75 -3.78
CA PHE A 78 -7.47 -1.53 -3.44
C PHE A 78 -6.33 -1.81 -2.46
N ILE A 79 -5.29 -1.00 -2.58
CA ILE A 79 -4.18 -0.92 -1.61
C ILE A 79 -3.67 0.52 -1.59
N ALA A 80 -3.18 0.99 -0.46
CA ALA A 80 -2.47 2.25 -0.43
C ALA A 80 -0.96 2.02 -0.26
N LEU A 81 -0.19 2.64 -1.15
CA LEU A 81 1.26 2.65 -1.07
C LEU A 81 1.75 4.10 -0.96
N ASN A 82 2.59 4.40 0.03
CA ASN A 82 3.03 5.77 0.34
C ASN A 82 1.87 6.79 0.34
N GLY A 83 0.70 6.39 0.86
CA GLY A 83 -0.51 7.21 0.95
C GLY A 83 -1.31 7.35 -0.34
N ALA A 84 -0.88 6.77 -1.46
CA ALA A 84 -1.65 6.81 -2.70
C ALA A 84 -2.54 5.57 -2.86
N SER A 85 -3.83 5.78 -3.14
CA SER A 85 -4.78 4.72 -3.48
C SER A 85 -4.45 4.10 -4.84
N LEU A 86 -4.21 2.80 -4.87
CA LEU A 86 -3.86 2.07 -6.08
C LEU A 86 -4.71 0.82 -6.24
N THR A 87 -4.91 0.40 -7.48
CA THR A 87 -5.53 -0.89 -7.80
C THR A 87 -4.45 -1.95 -7.90
N VAL A 88 -4.65 -3.05 -7.19
CA VAL A 88 -3.78 -4.23 -7.26
C VAL A 88 -3.98 -4.93 -8.61
N GLY A 89 -2.89 -5.21 -9.30
CA GLY A 89 -2.89 -6.01 -10.52
C GLY A 89 -2.88 -7.51 -10.21
N GLU A 90 -1.75 -8.13 -10.42
CA GLU A 90 -1.53 -9.55 -10.15
C GLU A 90 -1.04 -9.78 -8.72
N VAL A 91 -1.37 -10.93 -8.16
CA VAL A 91 -0.98 -11.34 -6.80
C VAL A 91 -0.37 -12.72 -6.85
N ASP A 92 0.88 -12.86 -6.42
CA ASP A 92 1.54 -14.15 -6.20
C ASP A 92 1.76 -14.39 -4.70
N ARG A 93 0.91 -15.23 -4.12
CA ARG A 93 0.98 -15.57 -2.69
C ARG A 93 2.16 -16.48 -2.35
N ARG A 94 2.78 -17.15 -3.34
CA ARG A 94 3.92 -18.05 -3.10
C ARG A 94 5.19 -17.24 -2.85
N SER A 95 5.38 -16.18 -3.64
CA SER A 95 6.51 -15.27 -3.49
C SER A 95 6.20 -14.07 -2.57
N ASN A 96 4.96 -13.94 -2.06
CA ASN A 96 4.47 -12.79 -1.30
C ASN A 96 4.59 -11.48 -2.07
N GLN A 97 4.26 -11.51 -3.36
CA GLN A 97 4.38 -10.39 -4.26
C GLN A 97 3.03 -9.99 -4.85
N PHE A 98 2.92 -8.72 -5.15
CA PHE A 98 1.82 -8.15 -5.93
C PHE A 98 2.35 -7.01 -6.80
N ASN A 99 1.65 -6.69 -7.88
CA ASN A 99 2.01 -5.55 -8.71
C ASN A 99 0.90 -4.50 -8.78
N VAL A 100 1.29 -3.30 -9.19
CA VAL A 100 0.40 -2.19 -9.50
C VAL A 100 0.79 -1.59 -10.85
N TYR A 101 -0.21 -1.14 -11.59
CA TYR A 101 -0.04 -0.48 -12.89
C TYR A 101 -0.22 1.02 -12.70
N LEU A 102 0.79 1.80 -13.00
CA LEU A 102 0.78 3.25 -12.82
C LEU A 102 0.66 3.93 -14.17
N ILE A 103 -0.33 4.81 -14.29
CA ILE A 103 -0.48 5.70 -15.44
C ILE A 103 0.48 6.89 -15.32
N PRO A 104 0.82 7.58 -16.42
CA PRO A 104 1.75 8.70 -16.41
C PRO A 104 1.40 9.79 -15.39
N GLU A 105 0.10 10.07 -15.20
CA GLU A 105 -0.33 11.08 -14.22
C GLU A 105 0.04 10.68 -12.79
N THR A 106 -0.17 9.42 -12.40
CA THR A 106 0.22 8.94 -11.06
C THR A 106 1.74 9.06 -10.84
N LEU A 107 2.55 8.75 -11.85
CA LEU A 107 4.00 8.93 -11.78
C LEU A 107 4.41 10.41 -11.65
N ARG A 108 3.64 11.31 -12.25
CA ARG A 108 3.91 12.76 -12.23
C ARG A 108 3.61 13.38 -10.87
N VAL A 109 2.52 12.96 -10.21
CA VAL A 109 2.02 13.58 -8.96
C VAL A 109 2.45 12.85 -7.70
N THR A 110 3.16 11.74 -7.82
CA THR A 110 3.65 10.94 -6.69
C THR A 110 5.15 10.68 -6.77
N ASN A 111 5.72 10.15 -5.69
CA ASN A 111 7.14 9.78 -5.65
C ASN A 111 7.46 8.42 -6.30
N PHE A 112 6.50 7.69 -6.86
CA PHE A 112 6.73 6.36 -7.44
C PHE A 112 7.71 6.34 -8.61
N GLY A 113 7.76 7.42 -9.39
CA GLY A 113 8.71 7.54 -10.50
C GLY A 113 10.16 7.49 -10.07
N GLN A 114 10.46 7.90 -8.83
CA GLN A 114 11.80 7.98 -8.25
C GLN A 114 12.21 6.72 -7.48
N LEU A 115 11.29 5.76 -7.27
CA LEU A 115 11.59 4.53 -6.54
C LEU A 115 12.59 3.67 -7.32
N GLU A 116 13.54 3.13 -6.58
CA GLU A 116 14.52 2.17 -7.05
C GLU A 116 14.28 0.79 -6.42
N ILE A 117 14.84 -0.25 -7.03
CA ILE A 117 14.76 -1.62 -6.48
C ILE A 117 15.35 -1.65 -5.08
N ASN A 118 14.66 -2.30 -4.16
CA ASN A 118 14.89 -2.39 -2.72
C ASN A 118 14.42 -1.17 -1.92
N ASP A 119 13.82 -0.16 -2.54
CA ASP A 119 13.16 0.88 -1.77
C ASP A 119 11.92 0.34 -1.04
N ALA A 120 11.73 0.82 0.18
CA ALA A 120 10.58 0.50 0.99
C ALA A 120 9.50 1.57 0.85
N VAL A 121 8.26 1.13 0.67
CA VAL A 121 7.06 1.98 0.67
C VAL A 121 6.15 1.63 1.84
N ASN A 122 5.47 2.62 2.40
CA ASN A 122 4.43 2.39 3.38
C ASN A 122 3.26 1.65 2.74
N LEU A 123 2.72 0.65 3.43
CA LEU A 123 1.58 -0.13 2.97
C LEU A 123 0.42 0.00 3.96
N GLU A 124 -0.75 0.40 3.46
CA GLU A 124 -2.03 0.38 4.17
C GLU A 124 -2.98 -0.54 3.41
N VAL A 125 -3.54 -1.55 4.08
CA VAL A 125 -4.55 -2.42 3.48
C VAL A 125 -5.92 -1.76 3.52
N ASP A 126 -6.79 -2.10 2.57
CA ASP A 126 -8.17 -1.59 2.56
C ASP A 126 -8.93 -2.05 3.80
N ALA A 127 -9.50 -1.10 4.55
CA ALA A 127 -10.19 -1.35 5.81
C ALA A 127 -11.41 -2.27 5.65
N HIS A 128 -12.14 -2.20 4.53
CA HIS A 128 -13.27 -3.11 4.27
C HIS A 128 -12.78 -4.53 4.06
N THR A 129 -11.74 -4.71 3.26
CA THR A 129 -11.11 -6.01 3.03
C THR A 129 -10.59 -6.59 4.34
N GLN A 130 -9.92 -5.79 5.17
CA GLN A 130 -9.42 -6.22 6.47
C GLN A 130 -10.56 -6.68 7.39
N ALA A 131 -11.62 -5.89 7.51
CA ALA A 131 -12.76 -6.24 8.36
C ALA A 131 -13.42 -7.56 7.94
N ILE A 132 -13.53 -7.82 6.63
CA ILE A 132 -14.11 -9.06 6.10
C ILE A 132 -13.19 -10.25 6.41
N VAL A 133 -11.91 -10.15 6.08
CA VAL A 133 -10.94 -11.25 6.27
C VAL A 133 -10.80 -11.60 7.75
N ASP A 134 -10.60 -10.62 8.62
CA ASP A 134 -10.44 -10.84 10.06
C ASP A 134 -11.71 -11.41 10.70
N THR A 135 -12.89 -11.01 10.23
CA THR A 135 -14.16 -11.55 10.70
C THR A 135 -14.31 -13.03 10.32
N LEU A 136 -13.97 -13.40 9.09
CA LEU A 136 -14.03 -14.78 8.63
C LEU A 136 -13.04 -15.67 9.41
N GLU A 137 -11.81 -15.23 9.58
CA GLU A 137 -10.80 -15.96 10.37
C GLU A 137 -11.25 -16.18 11.82
N ARG A 138 -11.87 -15.17 12.43
CA ARG A 138 -12.40 -15.30 13.78
C ARG A 138 -13.51 -16.33 13.86
N ILE A 139 -14.47 -16.30 12.92
CA ILE A 139 -15.58 -17.26 12.87
C ILE A 139 -15.06 -18.70 12.69
N GLU A 140 -14.06 -18.90 11.82
CA GLU A 140 -13.45 -20.21 11.60
C GLU A 140 -12.72 -20.71 12.84
N ALA A 141 -12.00 -19.84 13.53
CA ALA A 141 -11.30 -20.17 14.77
C ALA A 141 -12.28 -20.55 15.92
N GLU A 142 -13.45 -19.93 15.99
CA GLU A 142 -14.50 -20.26 16.95
C GLU A 142 -15.12 -21.63 16.65
N LYS A 143 -15.39 -21.95 15.37
CA LYS A 143 -15.92 -23.25 14.96
C LYS A 143 -14.98 -24.41 15.22
N SER A 144 -13.67 -24.20 15.10
CA SER A 144 -12.67 -25.24 15.36
C SER A 144 -12.43 -25.54 16.85
N LYS A 145 -13.00 -24.74 17.74
CA LYS A 145 -12.95 -24.93 19.20
C LYS A 145 -14.22 -25.59 19.77
N SER A 146 -15.25 -25.75 18.94
CA SER A 146 -16.53 -26.40 19.28
C SER A 146 -16.54 -27.84 18.82
#